data_3624d258ae126213b35f1dbf8f020562
#
_entry.id   3624d258ae126213b35f1dbf8f020562
#
_cell.length_a   1.000
_cell.length_b   1.000
_cell.length_c   1.000
_cell.angle_alpha   90.00
_cell.angle_beta   90.00
_cell.angle_gamma   90.00
#
_symmetry.space_group_name_H-M   'P 1'
#
loop_
_entity.id
_entity.type
_entity.pdbx_description
1 polymer ?
#
loop_
_entity_poly.entity_id
_entity_poly.type
_entity_poly.pdbx_seq_one_letter_code
_entity_poly.pdbx_strand_id
1 'polypeptide(L)'
;MKIAFVGKGGSGKTTLSSLFVRYLAASGAPVVAVDADINQHLGVALGLEEFEAVAIPAMGERLPEIKEYLRGANPRISSAAAMVKTTPPGHGSRLLRIGGDDPIHEGLTVEASGARLMVTGPFTDDDLGVACYHSKTGAVELYLNHLVDGPGEYVVVDCTAGAESFASGMFTRFDLTFLVAEPTRKG
;
A
#
# COMPACT_ATOMS: atom_id res chain seq x y z
N MET A 1 -4.71 -12.94 1.25
CA MET A 1 -5.96 -12.12 1.11
C MET A 1 -5.60 -10.64 1.17
N LYS A 2 -6.07 -9.84 0.23
CA LYS A 2 -5.85 -8.38 0.16
C LYS A 2 -7.11 -7.65 0.60
N ILE A 3 -6.99 -6.79 1.61
CA ILE A 3 -8.11 -6.16 2.32
C ILE A 3 -7.90 -4.65 2.35
N ALA A 4 -8.93 -3.88 2.00
CA ALA A 4 -8.91 -2.42 2.05
C ALA A 4 -9.87 -1.87 3.09
N PHE A 5 -9.47 -0.78 3.72
CA PHE A 5 -10.32 0.09 4.54
C PHE A 5 -10.50 1.42 3.82
N VAL A 6 -11.74 1.71 3.43
CA VAL A 6 -12.12 2.92 2.68
C VAL A 6 -13.23 3.67 3.41
N GLY A 7 -13.40 4.95 3.13
CA GLY A 7 -14.45 5.77 3.73
C GLY A 7 -14.04 7.23 3.81
N LYS A 8 -14.91 8.05 4.38
CA LYS A 8 -14.72 9.48 4.53
C LYS A 8 -13.59 9.83 5.52
N GLY A 9 -13.03 11.03 5.40
CA GLY A 9 -12.09 11.57 6.39
C GLY A 9 -12.72 11.61 7.79
N GLY A 10 -11.98 11.14 8.79
CA GLY A 10 -12.46 11.09 10.18
C GLY A 10 -13.36 9.90 10.51
N SER A 11 -13.75 9.05 9.56
CA SER A 11 -14.64 7.92 9.83
C SER A 11 -14.04 6.78 10.66
N GLY A 12 -12.73 6.81 10.96
CA GLY A 12 -12.06 5.79 11.77
C GLY A 12 -11.38 4.68 10.95
N LYS A 13 -11.14 4.88 9.65
CA LYS A 13 -10.43 3.91 8.79
C LYS A 13 -9.12 3.43 9.39
N THR A 14 -8.22 4.37 9.69
CA THR A 14 -6.88 4.09 10.24
C THR A 14 -6.97 3.38 11.60
N THR A 15 -7.96 3.74 12.42
CA THR A 15 -8.19 3.04 13.69
C THR A 15 -8.59 1.59 13.45
N LEU A 16 -9.54 1.33 12.56
CA LEU A 16 -9.99 -0.02 12.28
C LEU A 16 -8.93 -0.86 11.55
N SER A 17 -8.23 -0.27 10.57
CA SER A 17 -7.14 -0.95 9.86
C SER A 17 -5.99 -1.33 10.81
N SER A 18 -5.57 -0.43 11.70
CA SER A 18 -4.52 -0.71 12.67
C SER A 18 -4.92 -1.80 13.69
N LEU A 19 -6.15 -1.75 14.19
CA LEU A 19 -6.66 -2.82 15.08
C LEU A 19 -6.73 -4.17 14.37
N PHE A 20 -7.13 -4.16 13.11
CA PHE A 20 -7.20 -5.38 12.32
C PHE A 20 -5.82 -5.97 12.00
N VAL A 21 -4.84 -5.12 11.66
CA VAL A 21 -3.43 -5.52 11.49
C VAL A 21 -2.91 -6.18 12.78
N ARG A 22 -3.11 -5.53 13.94
CA ARG A 22 -2.69 -6.07 15.23
C ARG A 22 -3.36 -7.41 15.56
N TYR A 23 -4.64 -7.55 15.26
CA TYR A 23 -5.37 -8.81 15.46
C TYR A 23 -4.78 -9.95 14.62
N LEU A 24 -4.51 -9.70 13.32
CA LEU A 24 -3.92 -10.69 12.45
C LEU A 24 -2.49 -11.06 12.87
N ALA A 25 -1.65 -10.07 13.17
CA ALA A 25 -0.28 -10.27 13.62
C ALA A 25 -0.24 -11.06 14.94
N ALA A 26 -1.13 -10.74 15.90
CA ALA A 26 -1.23 -11.47 17.16
C ALA A 26 -1.65 -12.93 16.99
N SER A 27 -2.34 -13.26 15.89
CA SER A 27 -2.65 -14.67 15.54
C SER A 27 -1.47 -15.41 14.91
N GLY A 28 -0.34 -14.75 14.68
CA GLY A 28 0.84 -15.30 14.01
C GLY A 28 0.76 -15.27 12.48
N ALA A 29 -0.23 -14.61 11.91
CA ALA A 29 -0.35 -14.50 10.46
C ALA A 29 0.69 -13.52 9.88
N PRO A 30 1.35 -13.85 8.77
CA PRO A 30 2.16 -12.88 8.02
C PRO A 30 1.29 -11.75 7.47
N VAL A 31 1.63 -10.51 7.81
CA VAL A 31 0.86 -9.31 7.42
C VAL A 31 1.78 -8.28 6.81
N VAL A 32 1.37 -7.75 5.64
CA VAL A 32 1.85 -6.48 5.10
C VAL A 32 0.76 -5.44 5.30
N ALA A 33 1.07 -4.41 6.06
CA ALA A 33 0.24 -3.21 6.20
C ALA A 33 0.72 -2.14 5.22
N VAL A 34 -0.19 -1.50 4.52
CA VAL A 34 0.13 -0.43 3.56
C VAL A 34 -0.65 0.82 3.95
N ASP A 35 0.08 1.88 4.29
CA ASP A 35 -0.49 3.21 4.45
C ASP A 35 -0.56 3.89 3.07
N ALA A 36 -1.75 3.87 2.48
CA ALA A 36 -2.03 4.49 1.20
C ALA A 36 -2.66 5.89 1.33
N ASP A 37 -2.68 6.46 2.56
CA ASP A 37 -3.10 7.83 2.80
C ASP A 37 -1.88 8.77 2.79
N ILE A 38 -2.01 9.93 2.16
CA ILE A 38 -0.95 10.96 2.14
C ILE A 38 -0.65 11.55 3.53
N ASN A 39 -1.58 11.44 4.47
CA ASN A 39 -1.40 11.91 5.83
C ASN A 39 -0.61 10.93 6.72
N GLN A 40 -0.43 9.69 6.27
CA GLN A 40 0.45 8.68 6.87
C GLN A 40 0.26 8.47 8.38
N HIS A 41 -0.96 8.19 8.81
CA HIS A 41 -1.26 7.99 10.23
C HIS A 41 -1.17 6.52 10.69
N LEU A 42 -1.07 5.56 9.75
CA LEU A 42 -1.09 4.14 10.10
C LEU A 42 0.13 3.72 10.93
N GLY A 43 1.32 4.27 10.64
CA GLY A 43 2.54 3.98 11.38
C GLY A 43 2.40 4.29 12.87
N VAL A 44 1.96 5.50 13.20
CA VAL A 44 1.69 5.92 14.59
C VAL A 44 0.58 5.08 15.22
N ALA A 45 -0.49 4.78 14.47
CA ALA A 45 -1.57 3.92 14.94
C ALA A 45 -1.11 2.47 15.23
N LEU A 46 -0.05 2.02 14.57
CA LEU A 46 0.61 0.73 14.83
C LEU A 46 1.68 0.80 15.92
N GLY A 47 1.91 1.97 16.51
CA GLY A 47 2.76 2.15 17.69
C GLY A 47 4.17 2.63 17.41
N LEU A 48 4.46 3.12 16.21
CA LEU A 48 5.71 3.82 15.93
C LEU A 48 5.65 5.25 16.52
N GLU A 49 6.79 5.76 16.92
CA GLU A 49 6.93 7.17 17.23
C GLU A 49 6.81 8.01 15.94
N GLU A 50 6.38 9.28 16.05
CA GLU A 50 6.19 10.15 14.87
C GLU A 50 7.43 10.24 13.99
N PHE A 51 8.62 10.39 14.61
CA PHE A 51 9.87 10.47 13.86
C PHE A 51 10.24 9.17 13.12
N GLU A 52 9.86 8.01 13.66
CA GLU A 52 10.04 6.71 13.02
C GLU A 52 9.09 6.57 11.83
N ALA A 53 7.81 6.96 12.02
CA ALA A 53 6.80 6.89 10.96
C ALA A 53 7.16 7.77 9.75
N VAL A 54 7.69 8.98 10.00
CA VAL A 54 8.13 9.90 8.93
C VAL A 54 9.40 9.40 8.22
N ALA A 55 10.24 8.61 8.89
CA ALA A 55 11.48 8.08 8.32
C ALA A 55 11.27 6.85 7.42
N ILE A 56 10.05 6.31 7.32
CA ILE A 56 9.78 5.15 6.47
C ILE A 56 9.96 5.53 4.99
N PRO A 57 10.76 4.77 4.21
CA PRO A 57 10.97 5.07 2.80
C PRO A 57 9.66 5.02 2.00
N ALA A 58 9.33 6.10 1.32
CA ALA A 58 8.09 6.24 0.58
C ALA A 58 8.09 5.46 -0.74
N MET A 59 7.09 4.61 -0.97
CA MET A 59 6.94 3.85 -2.22
C MET A 59 6.88 4.75 -3.46
N GLY A 60 6.24 5.92 -3.33
CA GLY A 60 6.11 6.88 -4.44
C GLY A 60 7.46 7.45 -4.90
N GLU A 61 8.39 7.65 -3.97
CA GLU A 61 9.75 8.15 -4.26
C GLU A 61 10.65 7.07 -4.86
N ARG A 62 10.39 5.81 -4.54
CA ARG A 62 11.14 4.64 -5.01
C ARG A 62 10.45 3.92 -6.17
N LEU A 63 9.44 4.54 -6.79
CA LEU A 63 8.68 3.95 -7.90
C LEU A 63 9.56 3.48 -9.07
N PRO A 64 10.63 4.17 -9.50
CA PRO A 64 11.51 3.68 -10.55
C PRO A 64 12.19 2.34 -10.19
N GLU A 65 12.64 2.19 -8.95
CA GLU A 65 13.27 0.96 -8.45
C GLU A 65 12.26 -0.18 -8.37
N ILE A 66 11.05 0.11 -7.85
CA ILE A 66 9.94 -0.85 -7.82
C ILE A 66 9.64 -1.37 -9.24
N LYS A 67 9.51 -0.46 -10.21
CA LYS A 67 9.24 -0.81 -11.60
C LYS A 67 10.35 -1.67 -12.20
N GLU A 68 11.63 -1.31 -12.02
CA GLU A 68 12.75 -2.07 -12.55
C GLU A 68 12.80 -3.48 -11.96
N TYR A 69 12.57 -3.60 -10.65
CA TYR A 69 12.49 -4.90 -10.00
C TYR A 69 11.35 -5.75 -10.56
N LEU A 70 10.11 -5.20 -10.59
CA LEU A 70 8.91 -5.94 -10.99
C LEU A 70 8.89 -6.30 -12.48
N ARG A 71 9.46 -5.43 -13.33
CA ARG A 71 9.64 -5.74 -14.76
C ARG A 71 10.37 -7.05 -14.96
N GLY A 72 11.46 -7.25 -14.22
CA GLY A 72 12.31 -8.44 -14.38
C GLY A 72 12.79 -8.62 -15.83
N ALA A 73 12.67 -9.82 -16.34
CA ALA A 73 13.01 -10.19 -17.71
C ALA A 73 11.79 -10.24 -18.65
N ASN A 74 10.69 -9.56 -18.33
CA ASN A 74 9.48 -9.58 -19.15
C ASN A 74 9.70 -8.92 -20.52
N PRO A 75 9.69 -9.68 -21.64
CA PRO A 75 10.01 -9.14 -22.97
C PRO A 75 8.94 -8.22 -23.54
N ARG A 76 7.73 -8.21 -22.96
CA ARG A 76 6.62 -7.34 -23.37
C ARG A 76 6.73 -5.94 -22.78
N ILE A 77 7.58 -5.73 -21.78
CA ILE A 77 7.79 -4.45 -21.12
C ILE A 77 9.16 -3.93 -21.55
N SER A 78 9.18 -2.99 -22.48
CA SER A 78 10.40 -2.47 -23.11
C SER A 78 11.36 -1.80 -22.11
N SER A 79 10.81 -1.13 -21.10
CA SER A 79 11.60 -0.49 -20.03
C SER A 79 10.76 -0.34 -18.76
N ALA A 80 11.40 -0.12 -17.61
CA ALA A 80 10.70 0.20 -16.37
C ALA A 80 9.83 1.47 -16.51
N ALA A 81 10.30 2.46 -17.26
CA ALA A 81 9.55 3.69 -17.52
C ALA A 81 8.23 3.44 -18.30
N ALA A 82 8.16 2.38 -19.10
CA ALA A 82 6.94 2.01 -19.83
C ALA A 82 5.86 1.37 -18.93
N MET A 83 6.22 0.96 -17.72
CA MET A 83 5.23 0.42 -16.77
C MET A 83 4.35 1.54 -16.22
N VAL A 84 3.05 1.31 -16.25
CA VAL A 84 2.03 2.14 -15.61
C VAL A 84 1.47 1.41 -14.38
N LYS A 85 0.75 2.13 -13.53
CA LYS A 85 0.18 1.58 -12.29
C LYS A 85 -0.68 0.32 -12.49
N THR A 86 -1.30 0.18 -13.65
CA THR A 86 -2.16 -0.98 -14.02
C THR A 86 -1.41 -2.08 -14.77
N THR A 87 -0.11 -1.96 -15.00
CA THR A 87 0.67 -2.99 -15.71
C THR A 87 0.59 -4.32 -14.95
N PRO A 88 0.02 -5.37 -15.53
CA PRO A 88 -0.05 -6.68 -14.87
C PRO A 88 1.29 -7.41 -14.97
N PRO A 89 1.56 -8.35 -14.08
CA PRO A 89 2.67 -9.27 -14.26
C PRO A 89 2.46 -10.14 -15.50
N GLY A 90 3.56 -10.57 -16.11
CA GLY A 90 3.57 -11.45 -17.25
C GLY A 90 4.78 -12.40 -17.20
N HIS A 91 4.96 -13.19 -18.26
CA HIS A 91 6.11 -14.08 -18.34
C HIS A 91 7.43 -13.29 -18.22
N GLY A 92 8.26 -13.66 -17.25
CA GLY A 92 9.51 -12.98 -16.93
C GLY A 92 9.40 -11.81 -15.95
N SER A 93 8.18 -11.36 -15.58
CA SER A 93 7.99 -10.41 -14.46
C SER A 93 8.35 -11.06 -13.14
N ARG A 94 8.85 -10.27 -12.19
CA ARG A 94 9.02 -10.71 -10.80
C ARG A 94 7.73 -10.51 -10.01
N LEU A 95 7.45 -11.47 -9.15
CA LEU A 95 6.35 -11.42 -8.19
C LEU A 95 6.90 -11.26 -6.78
N LEU A 96 6.22 -10.51 -5.97
CA LEU A 96 6.49 -10.34 -4.55
C LEU A 96 5.65 -11.34 -3.74
N ARG A 97 6.12 -11.73 -2.57
CA ARG A 97 5.38 -12.59 -1.63
C ARG A 97 5.40 -11.97 -0.25
N ILE A 98 4.31 -12.06 0.48
CA ILE A 98 4.15 -11.44 1.81
C ILE A 98 5.26 -11.86 2.78
N GLY A 99 5.59 -13.14 2.83
CA GLY A 99 6.70 -13.67 3.63
C GLY A 99 8.05 -13.72 2.92
N GLY A 100 8.16 -13.13 1.71
CA GLY A 100 9.37 -13.22 0.90
C GLY A 100 10.48 -12.28 1.36
N ASP A 101 11.70 -12.68 1.08
CA ASP A 101 12.89 -11.85 1.19
C ASP A 101 13.21 -11.32 -0.20
N ASP A 102 12.87 -10.07 -0.45
CA ASP A 102 13.10 -9.39 -1.71
C ASP A 102 13.50 -7.93 -1.43
N PRO A 103 14.27 -7.28 -2.34
CA PRO A 103 14.81 -5.95 -2.12
C PRO A 103 13.73 -4.87 -1.95
N ILE A 104 12.51 -5.11 -2.41
CA ILE A 104 11.40 -4.15 -2.26
C ILE A 104 10.92 -4.16 -0.80
N HIS A 105 10.68 -5.34 -0.23
CA HIS A 105 10.31 -5.43 1.18
C HIS A 105 11.48 -5.02 2.10
N GLU A 106 12.71 -5.47 1.81
CA GLU A 106 13.87 -5.08 2.60
C GLU A 106 14.11 -3.56 2.62
N GLY A 107 13.90 -2.89 1.49
CA GLY A 107 14.18 -1.46 1.34
C GLY A 107 13.03 -0.52 1.68
N LEU A 108 11.79 -1.01 1.77
CA LEU A 108 10.58 -0.18 1.90
C LEU A 108 9.68 -0.55 3.07
N THR A 109 10.02 -1.58 3.86
CA THR A 109 9.23 -1.94 5.03
C THR A 109 9.96 -1.63 6.33
N VAL A 110 9.16 -1.32 7.35
CA VAL A 110 9.57 -1.35 8.75
C VAL A 110 8.65 -2.29 9.49
N GLU A 111 9.12 -2.85 10.60
CA GLU A 111 8.27 -3.66 11.45
C GLU A 111 7.47 -2.77 12.40
N ALA A 112 6.15 -2.97 12.42
CA ALA A 112 5.25 -2.28 13.33
C ALA A 112 4.16 -3.23 13.83
N SER A 113 4.06 -3.42 15.13
CA SER A 113 3.07 -4.32 15.77
C SER A 113 3.05 -5.74 15.20
N GLY A 114 4.19 -6.30 14.80
CA GLY A 114 4.31 -7.65 14.23
C GLY A 114 3.90 -7.75 12.76
N ALA A 115 3.77 -6.63 12.06
CA ALA A 115 3.50 -6.56 10.63
C ALA A 115 4.60 -5.78 9.90
N ARG A 116 4.81 -6.08 8.62
CA ARG A 116 5.63 -5.26 7.73
C ARG A 116 4.81 -4.05 7.27
N LEU A 117 5.19 -2.85 7.65
CA LEU A 117 4.52 -1.61 7.26
C LEU A 117 5.24 -0.96 6.09
N MET A 118 4.49 -0.58 5.06
CA MET A 118 4.90 0.24 3.92
C MET A 118 4.06 1.51 3.86
N VAL A 119 4.61 2.60 3.32
CA VAL A 119 3.90 3.87 3.16
C VAL A 119 3.96 4.35 1.71
N THR A 120 2.87 4.97 1.24
CA THR A 120 2.82 5.54 -0.11
C THR A 120 3.72 6.77 -0.26
N GLY A 121 3.86 7.54 0.80
CA GLY A 121 4.58 8.81 0.89
C GLY A 121 3.66 10.03 0.97
N PRO A 122 4.10 11.11 1.65
CA PRO A 122 3.33 12.35 1.75
C PRO A 122 3.27 13.04 0.38
N PHE A 123 2.25 13.88 0.20
CA PHE A 123 2.23 14.85 -0.90
C PHE A 123 2.91 16.13 -0.40
N THR A 124 3.97 16.54 -1.08
CA THR A 124 4.79 17.68 -0.69
C THR A 124 4.64 18.85 -1.65
N ASP A 125 5.10 20.03 -1.27
CA ASP A 125 5.08 21.21 -2.13
C ASP A 125 5.89 20.99 -3.42
N ASP A 126 6.93 20.17 -3.39
CA ASP A 126 7.74 19.80 -4.56
C ASP A 126 6.95 18.96 -5.59
N ASP A 127 5.86 18.34 -5.17
CA ASP A 127 4.97 17.59 -6.06
C ASP A 127 4.03 18.50 -6.84
N LEU A 128 3.85 19.76 -6.42
CA LEU A 128 2.92 20.69 -7.05
C LEU A 128 3.35 21.02 -8.49
N GLY A 129 2.47 20.68 -9.44
CA GLY A 129 2.71 20.91 -10.87
C GLY A 129 3.65 19.90 -11.54
N VAL A 130 4.24 18.96 -10.81
CA VAL A 130 5.16 17.95 -11.33
C VAL A 130 4.60 16.53 -11.18
N ALA A 131 4.01 16.23 -10.03
CA ALA A 131 3.38 14.95 -9.75
C ALA A 131 1.95 15.16 -9.28
N CYS A 132 1.06 14.24 -9.63
CA CYS A 132 -0.28 14.23 -9.04
C CYS A 132 -0.34 13.18 -7.93
N TYR A 133 -1.26 13.37 -6.99
CA TYR A 133 -1.57 12.40 -5.94
C TYR A 133 -1.69 10.96 -6.48
N HIS A 134 -2.35 10.79 -7.63
CA HIS A 134 -2.52 9.49 -8.29
C HIS A 134 -1.21 8.85 -8.75
N SER A 135 -0.12 9.60 -8.89
CA SER A 135 1.18 9.00 -9.21
C SER A 135 1.79 8.27 -8.02
N LYS A 136 1.63 8.80 -6.81
CA LYS A 136 2.13 8.17 -5.57
C LYS A 136 1.31 6.93 -5.21
N THR A 137 -0.01 7.01 -5.24
CA THR A 137 -0.89 5.84 -5.04
C THR A 137 -0.72 4.79 -6.14
N GLY A 138 -0.25 5.20 -7.32
CA GLY A 138 0.10 4.29 -8.40
C GLY A 138 1.21 3.29 -8.06
N ALA A 139 2.11 3.63 -7.14
CA ALA A 139 3.11 2.70 -6.63
C ALA A 139 2.47 1.55 -5.84
N VAL A 140 1.48 1.87 -5.00
CA VAL A 140 0.70 0.87 -4.24
C VAL A 140 -0.09 -0.03 -5.19
N GLU A 141 -0.74 0.54 -6.21
CA GLU A 141 -1.51 -0.25 -7.19
C GLU A 141 -0.60 -1.21 -7.97
N LEU A 142 0.57 -0.73 -8.42
CA LEU A 142 1.54 -1.56 -9.13
C LEU A 142 2.10 -2.68 -8.24
N TYR A 143 2.41 -2.35 -6.98
CA TYR A 143 2.84 -3.32 -5.98
C TYR A 143 1.79 -4.41 -5.77
N LEU A 144 0.53 -4.04 -5.52
CA LEU A 144 -0.57 -4.98 -5.31
C LEU A 144 -0.82 -5.90 -6.52
N ASN A 145 -0.59 -5.40 -7.75
CA ASN A 145 -0.68 -6.21 -8.96
C ASN A 145 0.34 -7.34 -9.03
N HIS A 146 1.52 -7.13 -8.44
CA HIS A 146 2.64 -8.07 -8.48
C HIS A 146 2.81 -8.85 -7.19
N LEU A 147 2.00 -8.57 -6.17
CA LEU A 147 2.04 -9.25 -4.89
C LEU A 147 1.15 -10.49 -4.90
N VAL A 148 1.75 -11.63 -4.59
CA VAL A 148 1.06 -12.92 -4.41
C VAL A 148 0.93 -13.19 -2.93
N ASP A 149 -0.27 -13.48 -2.48
CA ASP A 149 -0.60 -13.90 -1.13
C ASP A 149 -0.95 -15.40 -1.10
N GLY A 150 -0.48 -16.08 -0.08
CA GLY A 150 -0.78 -17.48 0.20
C GLY A 150 -1.95 -17.63 1.20
N PRO A 151 -2.39 -18.88 1.46
CA PRO A 151 -3.36 -19.14 2.51
C PRO A 151 -2.86 -18.66 3.88
N GLY A 152 -3.67 -17.85 4.57
CA GLY A 152 -3.32 -17.30 5.88
C GLY A 152 -2.38 -16.11 5.85
N GLU A 153 -2.02 -15.60 4.67
CA GLU A 153 -1.26 -14.37 4.50
C GLU A 153 -2.19 -13.20 4.16
N TYR A 154 -1.88 -12.02 4.68
CA TYR A 154 -2.76 -10.85 4.56
C TYR A 154 -2.02 -9.58 4.13
N VAL A 155 -2.70 -8.79 3.29
CA VAL A 155 -2.35 -7.41 3.01
C VAL A 155 -3.49 -6.55 3.49
N VAL A 156 -3.20 -5.59 4.34
CA VAL A 156 -4.18 -4.63 4.86
C VAL A 156 -3.80 -3.24 4.38
N VAL A 157 -4.68 -2.60 3.63
CA VAL A 157 -4.44 -1.27 3.05
C VAL A 157 -5.37 -0.25 3.71
N ASP A 158 -4.78 0.73 4.37
CA ASP A 158 -5.48 1.93 4.86
C ASP A 158 -5.53 2.95 3.72
N CYS A 159 -6.68 3.11 3.11
CA CYS A 159 -6.84 3.92 1.92
C CYS A 159 -7.09 5.39 2.26
N THR A 160 -6.70 6.27 1.35
CA THR A 160 -7.04 7.70 1.45
C THR A 160 -8.54 7.94 1.61
N ALA A 161 -8.88 9.09 2.19
CA ALA A 161 -10.26 9.47 2.40
C ALA A 161 -11.00 9.75 1.09
N GLY A 162 -12.31 9.42 1.06
CA GLY A 162 -13.20 9.74 -0.05
C GLY A 162 -13.33 8.64 -1.10
N ALA A 163 -13.85 9.01 -2.27
CA ALA A 163 -14.13 8.09 -3.38
C ALA A 163 -12.89 7.78 -4.26
N GLU A 164 -11.76 8.38 -3.98
CA GLU A 164 -10.53 8.30 -4.79
C GLU A 164 -10.05 6.85 -4.97
N SER A 165 -10.12 6.05 -3.90
CA SER A 165 -9.75 4.63 -3.96
C SER A 165 -10.60 3.82 -4.94
N PHE A 166 -11.87 4.20 -5.12
CA PHE A 166 -12.76 3.60 -6.10
C PHE A 166 -12.49 4.14 -7.52
N ALA A 167 -12.25 5.44 -7.64
CA ALA A 167 -11.99 6.08 -8.92
C ALA A 167 -10.65 5.67 -9.54
N SER A 168 -9.65 5.37 -8.74
CA SER A 168 -8.32 4.94 -9.20
C SER A 168 -8.28 3.52 -9.79
N GLY A 169 -9.31 2.72 -9.62
CA GLY A 169 -9.32 1.31 -10.00
C GLY A 169 -8.60 0.39 -9.00
N MET A 170 -8.04 0.92 -7.93
CA MET A 170 -7.33 0.16 -6.89
C MET A 170 -8.25 -0.86 -6.22
N PHE A 171 -9.55 -0.56 -6.08
CA PHE A 171 -10.53 -1.46 -5.46
C PHE A 171 -10.61 -2.84 -6.13
N THR A 172 -10.27 -2.94 -7.42
CA THR A 172 -10.26 -4.23 -8.14
C THR A 172 -9.11 -5.15 -7.72
N ARG A 173 -8.21 -4.67 -6.86
CA ARG A 173 -7.06 -5.41 -6.35
C ARG A 173 -7.32 -6.09 -5.01
N PHE A 174 -8.47 -5.80 -4.38
CA PHE A 174 -8.82 -6.31 -3.07
C PHE A 174 -9.81 -7.47 -3.16
N ASP A 175 -9.60 -8.47 -2.31
CA ASP A 175 -10.53 -9.57 -2.10
C ASP A 175 -11.69 -9.13 -1.21
N LEU A 176 -11.43 -8.16 -0.31
CA LEU A 176 -12.41 -7.61 0.61
C LEU A 176 -12.18 -6.11 0.82
N THR A 177 -13.26 -5.35 0.82
CA THR A 177 -13.24 -3.91 1.10
C THR A 177 -14.22 -3.58 2.21
N PHE A 178 -13.71 -2.98 3.29
CA PHE A 178 -14.50 -2.44 4.38
C PHE A 178 -14.79 -0.96 4.12
N LEU A 179 -16.07 -0.62 3.97
CA LEU A 179 -16.53 0.77 3.95
C LEU A 179 -16.76 1.22 5.40
N VAL A 180 -15.92 2.14 5.87
CA VAL A 180 -16.02 2.72 7.20
C VAL A 180 -16.81 4.03 7.13
N ALA A 181 -17.94 4.07 7.81
CA ALA A 181 -18.83 5.23 7.82
C ALA A 181 -19.25 5.59 9.24
N GLU A 182 -19.42 6.89 9.51
CA GLU A 182 -20.03 7.36 10.74
C GLU A 182 -21.55 7.22 10.68
N PRO A 183 -22.23 6.91 11.80
CA PRO A 183 -23.69 6.81 11.84
C PRO A 183 -24.33 8.20 11.88
N THR A 184 -23.96 9.08 10.95
CA THR A 184 -24.48 10.46 10.83
C THR A 184 -25.11 10.66 9.45
N ARG A 185 -25.96 11.70 9.31
CA ARG A 185 -26.56 12.04 8.01
C ARG A 185 -25.54 12.51 6.96
N LYS A 186 -24.30 12.78 7.36
CA LYS A 186 -23.20 13.25 6.51
C LYS A 186 -22.10 12.20 6.35
N GLY A 187 -22.24 11.05 7.04
CA GLY A 187 -21.31 9.91 6.99
C GLY A 187 -21.51 9.05 5.77
#